data_092262daa7b57904233cb2f87ee0fd08
#
_entry.id   092262daa7b57904233cb2f87ee0fd08
#
_cell.length_a   1.000
_cell.length_b   1.000
_cell.length_c   1.000
_cell.angle_alpha   90.00
_cell.angle_beta   90.00
_cell.angle_gamma   90.00
#
_symmetry.space_group_name_H-M   'P 1'
#
loop_
_entity.id
_entity.type
_entity.pdbx_description
1 polymer ?
#
loop_
_entity_poly.entity_id
_entity_poly.type
_entity_poly.pdbx_seq_one_letter_code
_entity_poly.pdbx_strand_id
1 'polypeptide(L)'
;MTTLLSAHSLCSEMAFGPLFSDLSFTLQKGSRVGLIGYNGCGKSTLLKLLDGTLAPTSGTISVAGHCLLSRVEQHLPESLGPLTMLEAVLNNLPAAERDVQRWRAEALLAEMGFSPADITLTAATLSGGQHTRLLLARALITSPDLLLLDEPGNHLDLPTLLWLERFLNGWNGSFIVVSHDQQLLDNVTNTSWILRDRKLHSFSLPCSAARQALSAQDESDAQRFKAEQKEIDRVTASAKRLAVWGHVYDNEDLSRKAKQMEKQVERLKESQTDVTAGSQWRLQLQGDMLRADRLLELENLSVSPAEGMTPLFNIPMARLKSGDRVAVIGHNGCGKSSLLRLIWQQYRQNALAEGLKIHPRVELGYYDQTLHQLADEATLFDALETFAPAPEERKMALISAGFAWSRHGQRVDSLSGGERSRLLFIGLTLARYSLLMLDEPTNHLDMEGKEALAETLQTFAGGVLLVSHDRHLMQQSCNRFWLIENGVLEEWHDADAAWERLREPASTKPTTPARTGSTVQTQDDVLEQLIALETLLADDIARKPKHQKPHLQAQWQKEIRRLNALIETL
;
A
#
# COMPACT_ATOMS: atom_id res chain seq x y z
N MET A 1 -34.95 -4.39 -0.01
CA MET A 1 -33.62 -3.82 -0.21
C MET A 1 -33.70 -2.82 -1.35
N THR A 2 -33.28 -1.57 -1.15
CA THR A 2 -33.36 -0.51 -2.17
C THR A 2 -32.10 -0.55 -3.04
N THR A 3 -32.30 -0.71 -4.36
CA THR A 3 -31.20 -0.61 -5.34
C THR A 3 -30.81 0.86 -5.49
N LEU A 4 -29.51 1.14 -5.39
CA LEU A 4 -28.94 2.47 -5.61
C LEU A 4 -28.45 2.64 -7.04
N LEU A 5 -27.80 1.61 -7.57
CA LEU A 5 -27.21 1.63 -8.91
C LEU A 5 -27.24 0.24 -9.53
N SER A 6 -27.50 0.15 -10.83
CA SER A 6 -27.36 -1.08 -11.62
C SER A 6 -26.64 -0.80 -12.94
N ALA A 7 -25.80 -1.74 -13.34
CA ALA A 7 -25.12 -1.73 -14.62
C ALA A 7 -25.48 -3.02 -15.37
N HIS A 8 -25.77 -2.90 -16.68
CA HIS A 8 -26.12 -4.00 -17.55
C HIS A 8 -25.25 -4.00 -18.79
N SER A 9 -24.57 -5.14 -19.02
CA SER A 9 -23.71 -5.41 -20.19
C SER A 9 -22.76 -4.26 -20.52
N LEU A 10 -22.14 -3.71 -19.46
CA LEU A 10 -21.28 -2.54 -19.56
C LEU A 10 -19.96 -2.90 -20.24
N CYS A 11 -19.63 -2.18 -21.31
CA CYS A 11 -18.36 -2.31 -22.01
C CYS A 11 -17.62 -0.97 -22.06
N SER A 12 -16.30 -1.03 -21.98
CA SER A 12 -15.43 0.14 -22.18
C SER A 12 -14.21 -0.24 -23.01
N GLU A 13 -13.95 0.54 -24.04
CA GLU A 13 -12.79 0.38 -24.93
C GLU A 13 -11.91 1.61 -24.87
N MET A 14 -10.61 1.38 -24.91
CA MET A 14 -9.59 2.41 -25.05
C MET A 14 -8.85 2.27 -26.37
N ALA A 15 -8.00 3.25 -26.72
CA ALA A 15 -7.20 3.23 -27.96
C ALA A 15 -6.37 1.93 -28.15
N PHE A 16 -6.07 1.23 -27.05
CA PHE A 16 -5.27 0.00 -27.04
C PHE A 16 -6.10 -1.29 -26.93
N GLY A 17 -7.44 -1.20 -26.98
CA GLY A 17 -8.36 -2.32 -26.93
C GLY A 17 -9.38 -2.27 -25.78
N PRO A 18 -10.22 -3.30 -25.63
CA PRO A 18 -11.25 -3.35 -24.62
C PRO A 18 -10.63 -3.51 -23.22
N LEU A 19 -11.03 -2.63 -22.28
CA LEU A 19 -10.69 -2.73 -20.86
C LEU A 19 -11.51 -3.81 -20.18
N PHE A 20 -12.81 -3.80 -20.42
CA PHE A 20 -13.75 -4.79 -19.91
C PHE A 20 -14.97 -4.91 -20.83
N SER A 21 -15.59 -6.07 -20.76
CA SER A 21 -16.75 -6.41 -21.59
C SER A 21 -17.82 -7.12 -20.76
N ASP A 22 -19.08 -6.77 -21.02
CA ASP A 22 -20.26 -7.40 -20.45
C ASP A 22 -20.31 -7.41 -18.91
N LEU A 23 -19.92 -6.29 -18.27
CA LEU A 23 -20.05 -6.18 -16.82
C LEU A 23 -21.52 -5.92 -16.44
N SER A 24 -22.06 -6.79 -15.59
CA SER A 24 -23.42 -6.64 -15.06
C SER A 24 -23.41 -6.82 -13.55
N PHE A 25 -23.90 -5.81 -12.81
CA PHE A 25 -23.95 -5.83 -11.36
C PHE A 25 -25.01 -4.87 -10.81
N THR A 26 -25.35 -5.08 -9.53
CA THR A 26 -26.32 -4.24 -8.83
C THR A 26 -25.79 -3.87 -7.46
N LEU A 27 -25.85 -2.60 -7.10
CA LEU A 27 -25.47 -2.06 -5.82
C LEU A 27 -26.71 -1.72 -4.98
N GLN A 28 -26.75 -2.21 -3.76
CA GLN A 28 -27.86 -2.00 -2.84
C GLN A 28 -27.47 -1.00 -1.73
N LYS A 29 -28.47 -0.42 -1.07
CA LYS A 29 -28.24 0.44 0.10
C LYS A 29 -27.55 -0.37 1.22
N GLY A 30 -26.48 0.18 1.77
CA GLY A 30 -25.64 -0.47 2.79
C GLY A 30 -24.53 -1.37 2.22
N SER A 31 -24.39 -1.47 0.88
CA SER A 31 -23.28 -2.21 0.27
C SER A 31 -21.95 -1.50 0.52
N ARG A 32 -20.96 -2.24 1.00
CA ARG A 32 -19.58 -1.79 1.20
C ARG A 32 -18.67 -2.64 0.33
N VAL A 33 -18.33 -2.11 -0.85
CA VAL A 33 -17.65 -2.86 -1.90
C VAL A 33 -16.19 -2.47 -2.02
N GLY A 34 -15.30 -3.46 -1.97
CA GLY A 34 -13.88 -3.32 -2.32
C GLY A 34 -13.65 -3.70 -3.78
N LEU A 35 -13.18 -2.78 -4.61
CA LEU A 35 -12.86 -3.03 -6.02
C LEU A 35 -11.36 -3.24 -6.17
N ILE A 36 -10.97 -4.45 -6.56
CA ILE A 36 -9.59 -4.91 -6.74
C ILE A 36 -9.33 -5.35 -8.17
N GLY A 37 -8.06 -5.34 -8.56
CA GLY A 37 -7.60 -5.78 -9.88
C GLY A 37 -6.22 -5.21 -10.20
N TYR A 38 -5.61 -5.70 -11.27
CA TYR A 38 -4.29 -5.26 -11.73
C TYR A 38 -4.25 -3.76 -12.07
N ASN A 39 -3.05 -3.19 -12.04
CA ASN A 39 -2.86 -1.84 -12.55
C ASN A 39 -3.19 -1.78 -14.05
N GLY A 40 -4.01 -0.80 -14.43
CA GLY A 40 -4.46 -0.64 -15.81
C GLY A 40 -5.65 -1.52 -16.23
N CYS A 41 -6.24 -2.36 -15.36
CA CYS A 41 -7.42 -3.15 -15.70
C CYS A 41 -8.72 -2.33 -15.84
N GLY A 42 -8.71 -1.04 -15.50
CA GLY A 42 -9.86 -0.15 -15.67
C GLY A 42 -10.65 0.19 -14.41
N LYS A 43 -10.11 -0.02 -13.19
CA LYS A 43 -10.78 0.31 -11.92
C LYS A 43 -11.26 1.77 -11.86
N SER A 44 -10.35 2.72 -12.05
CA SER A 44 -10.69 4.15 -12.05
C SER A 44 -11.60 4.54 -13.22
N THR A 45 -11.47 3.85 -14.36
CA THR A 45 -12.38 4.03 -15.50
C THR A 45 -13.78 3.58 -15.14
N LEU A 46 -13.92 2.44 -14.44
CA LEU A 46 -15.22 1.98 -13.96
C LEU A 46 -15.86 3.00 -13.00
N LEU A 47 -15.11 3.58 -12.06
CA LEU A 47 -15.64 4.63 -11.18
C LEU A 47 -16.08 5.87 -11.96
N LYS A 48 -15.34 6.29 -13.01
CA LYS A 48 -15.70 7.41 -13.90
C LYS A 48 -16.94 7.14 -14.75
N LEU A 49 -17.21 5.89 -15.09
CA LEU A 49 -18.45 5.48 -15.74
C LEU A 49 -19.63 5.54 -14.78
N LEU A 50 -19.43 5.12 -13.52
CA LEU A 50 -20.48 5.11 -12.50
C LEU A 50 -20.88 6.52 -12.06
N ASP A 51 -19.96 7.48 -12.02
CA ASP A 51 -20.24 8.89 -11.69
C ASP A 51 -20.72 9.71 -12.89
N GLY A 52 -20.75 9.09 -14.09
CA GLY A 52 -21.23 9.74 -15.32
C GLY A 52 -20.21 10.71 -15.95
N THR A 53 -18.98 10.83 -15.43
CA THR A 53 -17.90 11.64 -16.07
C THR A 53 -17.42 11.04 -17.38
N LEU A 54 -17.60 9.73 -17.58
CA LEU A 54 -17.29 9.02 -18.82
C LEU A 54 -18.52 8.27 -19.28
N ALA A 55 -18.75 8.24 -20.60
CA ALA A 55 -19.82 7.44 -21.19
C ALA A 55 -19.29 6.02 -21.53
N PRO A 56 -20.07 4.96 -21.30
CA PRO A 56 -19.68 3.61 -21.71
C PRO A 56 -19.71 3.46 -23.24
N THR A 57 -18.87 2.56 -23.77
CA THR A 57 -18.87 2.23 -25.20
C THR A 57 -20.16 1.49 -25.58
N SER A 58 -20.64 0.61 -24.71
CA SER A 58 -21.96 -0.04 -24.81
C SER A 58 -22.47 -0.46 -23.43
N GLY A 59 -23.73 -0.83 -23.34
CA GLY A 59 -24.41 -1.13 -22.09
C GLY A 59 -25.08 0.10 -21.47
N THR A 60 -25.68 -0.10 -20.29
CA THR A 60 -26.43 0.96 -19.59
C THR A 60 -26.10 0.98 -18.10
N ILE A 61 -26.02 2.19 -17.54
CA ILE A 61 -25.93 2.42 -16.10
C ILE A 61 -27.18 3.14 -15.67
N SER A 62 -27.86 2.60 -14.67
CA SER A 62 -29.07 3.19 -14.10
C SER A 62 -28.82 3.52 -12.63
N VAL A 63 -28.88 4.80 -12.29
CA VAL A 63 -28.79 5.31 -10.93
C VAL A 63 -30.20 5.64 -10.45
N ALA A 64 -30.57 5.19 -9.25
CA ALA A 64 -31.89 5.48 -8.69
C ALA A 64 -32.05 7.00 -8.50
N GLY A 65 -33.21 7.54 -8.88
CA GLY A 65 -33.45 9.00 -8.88
C GLY A 65 -33.32 9.69 -7.50
N HIS A 66 -33.34 8.90 -6.43
CA HIS A 66 -33.12 9.38 -5.06
C HIS A 66 -31.68 9.20 -4.58
N CYS A 67 -30.80 8.54 -5.35
CA CYS A 67 -29.42 8.26 -4.96
C CYS A 67 -28.52 9.45 -5.31
N LEU A 68 -28.00 10.11 -4.29
CA LEU A 68 -26.93 11.09 -4.43
C LEU A 68 -25.59 10.36 -4.41
N LEU A 69 -24.86 10.46 -5.53
CA LEU A 69 -23.55 9.88 -5.71
C LEU A 69 -22.48 10.95 -5.63
N SER A 70 -21.42 10.70 -4.89
CA SER A 70 -20.25 11.58 -4.86
C SER A 70 -18.98 10.76 -5.02
N ARG A 71 -17.98 11.33 -5.72
CA ARG A 71 -16.66 10.71 -5.89
C ARG A 71 -15.61 11.52 -5.14
N VAL A 72 -14.72 10.82 -4.46
CA VAL A 72 -13.48 11.36 -3.88
C VAL A 72 -12.39 11.19 -4.93
N GLU A 73 -11.82 12.30 -5.37
CA GLU A 73 -10.73 12.28 -6.33
C GLU A 73 -9.44 11.74 -5.69
N GLN A 74 -8.60 11.11 -6.50
CA GLN A 74 -7.31 10.55 -6.06
C GLN A 74 -6.32 11.64 -5.67
N HIS A 75 -6.31 12.77 -6.39
CA HIS A 75 -5.43 13.91 -6.17
C HIS A 75 -6.25 15.20 -6.03
N LEU A 76 -5.68 16.18 -5.33
CA LEU A 76 -6.27 17.51 -5.26
C LEU A 76 -6.32 18.12 -6.67
N PRO A 77 -7.50 18.47 -7.21
CA PRO A 77 -7.60 19.17 -8.47
C PRO A 77 -6.82 20.49 -8.44
N GLU A 78 -6.09 20.82 -9.50
CA GLU A 78 -5.30 22.07 -9.58
C GLU A 78 -6.15 23.32 -9.33
N SER A 79 -7.41 23.30 -9.77
CA SER A 79 -8.36 24.39 -9.55
C SER A 79 -8.69 24.66 -8.08
N LEU A 80 -8.49 23.70 -7.19
CA LEU A 80 -8.73 23.84 -5.75
C LEU A 80 -7.49 24.32 -5.00
N GLY A 81 -6.29 24.19 -5.58
CA GLY A 81 -5.03 24.55 -4.94
C GLY A 81 -5.01 25.97 -4.34
N PRO A 82 -5.41 27.01 -5.07
CA PRO A 82 -5.41 28.38 -4.57
C PRO A 82 -6.54 28.72 -3.59
N LEU A 83 -7.56 27.87 -3.46
CA LEU A 83 -8.69 28.08 -2.56
C LEU A 83 -8.32 27.75 -1.12
N THR A 84 -8.99 28.40 -0.17
CA THR A 84 -8.94 27.98 1.24
C THR A 84 -9.65 26.62 1.40
N MET A 85 -9.36 25.91 2.49
CA MET A 85 -10.01 24.62 2.76
C MET A 85 -11.53 24.74 2.78
N LEU A 86 -12.05 25.80 3.41
CA LEU A 86 -13.49 26.07 3.47
C LEU A 86 -14.09 26.31 2.08
N GLU A 87 -13.44 27.15 1.27
CA GLU A 87 -13.87 27.42 -0.10
C GLU A 87 -13.79 26.16 -0.98
N ALA A 88 -12.77 25.32 -0.81
CA ALA A 88 -12.62 24.07 -1.54
C ALA A 88 -13.77 23.09 -1.26
N VAL A 89 -14.24 23.00 0.00
CA VAL A 89 -15.42 22.20 0.37
C VAL A 89 -16.69 22.80 -0.22
N LEU A 90 -16.92 24.11 -0.03
CA LEU A 90 -18.11 24.82 -0.51
C LEU A 90 -18.19 24.86 -2.05
N ASN A 91 -17.06 24.78 -2.75
CA ASN A 91 -17.04 24.77 -4.21
C ASN A 91 -17.77 23.55 -4.82
N ASN A 92 -18.02 22.51 -4.04
CA ASN A 92 -18.81 21.34 -4.48
C ASN A 92 -20.34 21.59 -4.44
N LEU A 93 -20.76 22.75 -3.95
CA LEU A 93 -22.16 23.17 -3.88
C LEU A 93 -22.46 24.24 -4.93
N PRO A 94 -23.73 24.32 -5.39
CA PRO A 94 -24.22 25.46 -6.18
C PRO A 94 -23.92 26.79 -5.48
N ALA A 95 -23.59 27.83 -6.24
CA ALA A 95 -23.22 29.13 -5.69
C ALA A 95 -24.26 29.71 -4.72
N ALA A 96 -25.56 29.48 -5.00
CA ALA A 96 -26.67 29.95 -4.16
C ALA A 96 -26.74 29.29 -2.76
N GLU A 97 -26.15 28.12 -2.60
CA GLU A 97 -26.21 27.34 -1.34
C GLU A 97 -24.97 27.51 -0.48
N ARG A 98 -23.87 28.06 -1.00
CA ARG A 98 -22.57 28.13 -0.33
C ARG A 98 -22.62 28.88 0.98
N ASP A 99 -23.26 30.05 0.99
CA ASP A 99 -23.36 30.86 2.21
C ASP A 99 -24.25 30.21 3.27
N VAL A 100 -25.33 29.55 2.85
CA VAL A 100 -26.26 28.85 3.77
C VAL A 100 -25.60 27.61 4.38
N GLN A 101 -24.78 26.90 3.62
CA GLN A 101 -24.15 25.64 4.03
C GLN A 101 -22.75 25.83 4.66
N ARG A 102 -22.31 27.07 4.86
CA ARG A 102 -20.98 27.36 5.42
C ARG A 102 -20.75 26.69 6.79
N TRP A 103 -21.72 26.81 7.69
CA TRP A 103 -21.64 26.18 9.01
C TRP A 103 -21.44 24.66 8.94
N ARG A 104 -22.04 24.02 7.93
CA ARG A 104 -21.92 22.59 7.71
C ARG A 104 -20.55 22.22 7.15
N ALA A 105 -19.97 23.01 6.27
CA ALA A 105 -18.61 22.81 5.79
C ALA A 105 -17.59 22.94 6.96
N GLU A 106 -17.78 23.94 7.84
CA GLU A 106 -16.96 24.12 9.04
C GLU A 106 -17.10 22.91 9.99
N ALA A 107 -18.33 22.40 10.22
CA ALA A 107 -18.58 21.20 11.03
C ALA A 107 -17.92 19.95 10.45
N LEU A 108 -18.02 19.73 9.12
CA LEU A 108 -17.36 18.61 8.44
C LEU A 108 -15.84 18.69 8.55
N LEU A 109 -15.25 19.87 8.35
CA LEU A 109 -13.81 20.05 8.52
C LEU A 109 -13.36 19.78 9.95
N ALA A 110 -14.12 20.20 10.95
CA ALA A 110 -13.85 19.87 12.35
C ALA A 110 -13.95 18.36 12.62
N GLU A 111 -14.95 17.67 12.05
CA GLU A 111 -15.09 16.19 12.12
C GLU A 111 -13.90 15.48 11.46
N MET A 112 -13.36 16.05 10.38
CA MET A 112 -12.13 15.56 9.73
C MET A 112 -10.86 15.85 10.54
N GLY A 113 -10.97 16.52 11.71
CA GLY A 113 -9.86 16.77 12.62
C GLY A 113 -9.06 18.05 12.29
N PHE A 114 -9.65 18.98 11.55
CA PHE A 114 -9.02 20.29 11.31
C PHE A 114 -9.41 21.30 12.40
N SER A 115 -8.44 22.10 12.83
CA SER A 115 -8.69 23.18 13.78
C SER A 115 -9.32 24.41 13.06
N PRO A 116 -9.99 25.32 13.79
CA PRO A 116 -10.51 26.56 13.20
C PRO A 116 -9.42 27.44 12.52
N ALA A 117 -8.16 27.32 12.96
CA ALA A 117 -7.04 28.03 12.34
C ALA A 117 -6.65 27.42 10.99
N ASP A 118 -6.79 26.11 10.82
CA ASP A 118 -6.44 25.40 9.59
C ASP A 118 -7.41 25.73 8.43
N ILE A 119 -8.66 26.04 8.74
CA ILE A 119 -9.74 26.27 7.76
C ILE A 119 -9.39 27.40 6.76
N THR A 120 -8.53 28.32 7.17
CA THR A 120 -8.07 29.45 6.35
C THR A 120 -6.83 29.15 5.52
N LEU A 121 -6.19 28.00 5.71
CA LEU A 121 -5.03 27.57 4.92
C LEU A 121 -5.46 27.26 3.49
N THR A 122 -4.57 27.54 2.54
CA THR A 122 -4.79 27.18 1.13
C THR A 122 -4.62 25.68 0.93
N ALA A 123 -5.47 25.09 0.10
CA ALA A 123 -5.47 23.64 -0.13
C ALA A 123 -4.11 23.13 -0.64
N ALA A 124 -3.37 23.92 -1.44
CA ALA A 124 -2.04 23.55 -1.94
C ALA A 124 -0.96 23.37 -0.86
N THR A 125 -1.13 23.97 0.33
CA THR A 125 -0.14 23.88 1.42
C THR A 125 -0.31 22.68 2.33
N LEU A 126 -1.35 21.89 2.11
CA LEU A 126 -1.71 20.75 2.95
C LEU A 126 -0.80 19.55 2.70
N SER A 127 -0.62 18.71 3.71
CA SER A 127 0.00 17.39 3.55
C SER A 127 -0.90 16.41 2.80
N GLY A 128 -0.35 15.31 2.24
CA GLY A 128 -1.14 14.30 1.54
C GLY A 128 -2.31 13.75 2.36
N GLY A 129 -2.11 13.46 3.65
CA GLY A 129 -3.18 13.02 4.55
C GLY A 129 -4.25 14.09 4.79
N GLN A 130 -3.86 15.35 4.85
CA GLN A 130 -4.79 16.48 4.96
C GLN A 130 -5.58 16.67 3.66
N HIS A 131 -4.95 16.48 2.48
CA HIS A 131 -5.65 16.47 1.19
C HIS A 131 -6.77 15.43 1.15
N THR A 132 -6.49 14.19 1.55
CA THR A 132 -7.52 13.13 1.57
C THR A 132 -8.68 13.49 2.48
N ARG A 133 -8.42 14.04 3.67
CA ARG A 133 -9.47 14.50 4.59
C ARG A 133 -10.28 15.65 4.01
N LEU A 134 -9.63 16.60 3.34
CA LEU A 134 -10.30 17.72 2.66
C LEU A 134 -11.20 17.23 1.51
N LEU A 135 -10.72 16.31 0.67
CA LEU A 135 -11.49 15.72 -0.43
C LEU A 135 -12.67 14.89 0.08
N LEU A 136 -12.52 14.19 1.21
CA LEU A 136 -13.63 13.52 1.89
C LEU A 136 -14.67 14.52 2.39
N ALA A 137 -14.27 15.59 3.09
CA ALA A 137 -15.20 16.64 3.54
C ALA A 137 -15.95 17.25 2.35
N ARG A 138 -15.24 17.52 1.24
CA ARG A 138 -15.81 18.01 -0.01
C ARG A 138 -16.84 17.06 -0.62
N ALA A 139 -16.59 15.74 -0.59
CA ALA A 139 -17.54 14.75 -1.09
C ALA A 139 -18.77 14.64 -0.19
N LEU A 140 -18.60 14.76 1.13
CA LEU A 140 -19.66 14.60 2.12
C LEU A 140 -20.60 15.81 2.28
N ILE A 141 -20.20 16.99 1.81
CA ILE A 141 -21.04 18.20 1.92
C ILE A 141 -22.38 18.04 1.20
N THR A 142 -22.44 17.22 0.16
CA THR A 142 -23.65 16.88 -0.59
C THR A 142 -24.52 15.82 0.07
N SER A 143 -24.13 15.23 1.21
CA SER A 143 -24.80 14.09 1.87
C SER A 143 -25.04 12.89 0.93
N PRO A 144 -24.02 12.30 0.33
CA PRO A 144 -24.20 11.24 -0.64
C PRO A 144 -24.74 9.96 0.00
N ASP A 145 -25.61 9.24 -0.75
CA ASP A 145 -26.04 7.87 -0.42
C ASP A 145 -24.97 6.84 -0.86
N LEU A 146 -24.22 7.17 -1.91
CA LEU A 146 -23.16 6.34 -2.48
C LEU A 146 -21.88 7.15 -2.64
N LEU A 147 -20.80 6.66 -2.02
CA LEU A 147 -19.47 7.26 -2.10
C LEU A 147 -18.56 6.39 -2.97
N LEU A 148 -17.89 7.00 -3.95
CA LEU A 148 -16.88 6.36 -4.78
C LEU A 148 -15.50 6.87 -4.36
N LEU A 149 -14.64 5.94 -3.93
CA LEU A 149 -13.31 6.23 -3.40
C LEU A 149 -12.25 5.59 -4.31
N ASP A 150 -11.40 6.42 -4.91
CA ASP A 150 -10.34 5.96 -5.80
C ASP A 150 -8.98 6.10 -5.09
N GLU A 151 -8.44 4.98 -4.61
CA GLU A 151 -7.16 4.87 -3.90
C GLU A 151 -7.00 5.87 -2.73
N PRO A 152 -7.99 5.99 -1.81
CA PRO A 152 -7.98 7.01 -0.76
C PRO A 152 -6.88 6.79 0.30
N GLY A 153 -6.29 5.59 0.34
CA GLY A 153 -5.20 5.23 1.26
C GLY A 153 -3.80 5.53 0.74
N ASN A 154 -3.64 5.90 -0.53
CA ASN A 154 -2.32 6.13 -1.12
C ASN A 154 -1.62 7.32 -0.46
N HIS A 155 -0.33 7.14 -0.17
CA HIS A 155 0.54 8.16 0.47
C HIS A 155 0.10 8.60 1.89
N LEU A 156 -0.86 7.89 2.51
CA LEU A 156 -1.25 8.17 3.89
C LEU A 156 -0.26 7.52 4.86
N ASP A 157 0.06 8.24 5.93
CA ASP A 157 0.74 7.62 7.07
C ASP A 157 -0.24 6.74 7.86
N LEU A 158 0.32 5.86 8.67
CA LEU A 158 -0.45 4.88 9.42
C LEU A 158 -1.55 5.50 10.30
N PRO A 159 -1.33 6.59 11.05
CA PRO A 159 -2.39 7.23 11.83
C PRO A 159 -3.56 7.73 10.98
N THR A 160 -3.26 8.31 9.82
CA THR A 160 -4.30 8.80 8.89
C THR A 160 -5.06 7.63 8.24
N LEU A 161 -4.36 6.54 7.90
CA LEU A 161 -4.98 5.33 7.36
C LEU A 161 -5.96 4.71 8.38
N LEU A 162 -5.54 4.59 9.64
CA LEU A 162 -6.40 4.10 10.74
C LEU A 162 -7.59 5.02 11.04
N TRP A 163 -7.40 6.33 10.86
CA TRP A 163 -8.49 7.28 10.92
C TRP A 163 -9.49 7.03 9.78
N LEU A 164 -9.02 6.83 8.54
CA LEU A 164 -9.86 6.52 7.38
C LEU A 164 -10.65 5.21 7.59
N GLU A 165 -10.02 4.16 8.11
CA GLU A 165 -10.70 2.90 8.47
C GLU A 165 -11.84 3.15 9.46
N ARG A 166 -11.59 3.89 10.55
CA ARG A 166 -12.62 4.23 11.56
C ARG A 166 -13.76 5.05 10.95
N PHE A 167 -13.42 6.02 10.12
CA PHE A 167 -14.40 6.85 9.43
C PHE A 167 -15.32 6.00 8.53
N LEU A 168 -14.75 5.16 7.64
CA LEU A 168 -15.53 4.30 6.74
C LEU A 168 -16.38 3.27 7.50
N ASN A 169 -15.89 2.74 8.61
CA ASN A 169 -16.65 1.82 9.45
C ASN A 169 -17.83 2.50 10.16
N GLY A 170 -17.66 3.74 10.59
CA GLY A 170 -18.70 4.56 11.22
C GLY A 170 -19.72 5.15 10.24
N TRP A 171 -19.39 5.21 8.95
CA TRP A 171 -20.27 5.83 7.96
C TRP A 171 -21.43 4.91 7.56
N ASN A 172 -22.66 5.45 7.57
CA ASN A 172 -23.90 4.67 7.35
C ASN A 172 -24.33 4.55 5.87
N GLY A 173 -23.66 5.23 4.94
CA GLY A 173 -23.92 5.16 3.52
C GLY A 173 -23.32 3.92 2.85
N SER A 174 -23.53 3.81 1.54
CA SER A 174 -22.93 2.77 0.71
C SER A 174 -21.67 3.31 0.04
N PHE A 175 -20.64 2.47 -0.15
CA PHE A 175 -19.45 2.91 -0.86
C PHE A 175 -18.83 1.82 -1.73
N ILE A 176 -18.12 2.28 -2.77
CA ILE A 176 -17.16 1.48 -3.52
C ILE A 176 -15.79 2.09 -3.27
N VAL A 177 -14.86 1.30 -2.76
CA VAL A 177 -13.48 1.71 -2.54
C VAL A 177 -12.54 0.89 -3.41
N VAL A 178 -11.75 1.58 -4.23
CA VAL A 178 -10.60 1.02 -4.93
C VAL A 178 -9.40 1.16 -4.00
N SER A 179 -8.71 0.08 -3.69
CA SER A 179 -7.47 0.14 -2.93
C SER A 179 -6.57 -1.06 -3.22
N HIS A 180 -5.28 -0.85 -3.07
CA HIS A 180 -4.25 -1.88 -3.05
C HIS A 180 -3.78 -2.25 -1.62
N ASP A 181 -4.46 -1.74 -0.60
CA ASP A 181 -4.26 -2.12 0.80
C ASP A 181 -5.28 -3.20 1.20
N GLN A 182 -4.81 -4.44 1.30
CA GLN A 182 -5.64 -5.58 1.65
C GLN A 182 -6.26 -5.43 3.05
N GLN A 183 -5.49 -4.93 4.01
CA GLN A 183 -5.94 -4.80 5.40
C GLN A 183 -7.01 -3.72 5.56
N LEU A 184 -6.87 -2.60 4.84
CA LEU A 184 -7.93 -1.59 4.73
C LEU A 184 -9.22 -2.22 4.18
N LEU A 185 -9.12 -2.95 3.05
CA LEU A 185 -10.30 -3.57 2.43
C LEU A 185 -10.95 -4.62 3.33
N ASP A 186 -10.17 -5.49 3.96
CA ASP A 186 -10.70 -6.50 4.89
C ASP A 186 -11.42 -5.88 6.08
N ASN A 187 -10.95 -4.73 6.56
CA ASN A 187 -11.53 -4.05 7.72
C ASN A 187 -12.80 -3.26 7.39
N VAL A 188 -12.95 -2.72 6.17
CA VAL A 188 -14.04 -1.78 5.85
C VAL A 188 -15.08 -2.32 4.88
N THR A 189 -14.81 -3.42 4.14
CA THR A 189 -15.70 -3.97 3.11
C THR A 189 -16.28 -5.33 3.50
N ASN A 190 -17.48 -5.61 2.97
CA ASN A 190 -18.16 -6.90 3.15
C ASN A 190 -18.38 -7.63 1.80
N THR A 191 -18.07 -6.97 0.72
CA THR A 191 -18.21 -7.49 -0.64
C THR A 191 -16.96 -7.10 -1.42
N SER A 192 -16.43 -8.03 -2.18
CA SER A 192 -15.24 -7.80 -3.01
C SER A 192 -15.58 -7.99 -4.48
N TRP A 193 -15.24 -7.01 -5.28
CA TRP A 193 -15.29 -7.06 -6.74
C TRP A 193 -13.88 -7.17 -7.28
N ILE A 194 -13.60 -8.26 -8.02
CA ILE A 194 -12.30 -8.51 -8.62
C ILE A 194 -12.41 -8.34 -10.13
N LEU A 195 -11.79 -7.28 -10.65
CA LEU A 195 -11.75 -6.98 -12.08
C LEU A 195 -10.51 -7.64 -12.69
N ARG A 196 -10.73 -8.75 -13.42
CA ARG A 196 -9.68 -9.56 -14.04
C ARG A 196 -10.16 -10.16 -15.36
N ASP A 197 -9.25 -10.31 -16.31
CA ASP A 197 -9.54 -10.89 -17.64
C ASP A 197 -10.76 -10.25 -18.31
N ARG A 198 -10.91 -8.92 -18.15
CA ARG A 198 -12.02 -8.10 -18.66
C ARG A 198 -13.41 -8.46 -18.09
N LYS A 199 -13.47 -9.27 -17.05
CA LYS A 199 -14.69 -9.71 -16.34
C LYS A 199 -14.64 -9.23 -14.89
N LEU A 200 -15.84 -9.07 -14.29
CA LEU A 200 -16.01 -8.72 -12.90
C LEU A 200 -16.46 -9.96 -12.11
N HIS A 201 -15.60 -10.40 -11.18
CA HIS A 201 -15.94 -11.47 -10.23
C HIS A 201 -16.42 -10.83 -8.93
N SER A 202 -17.65 -11.13 -8.53
CA SER A 202 -18.27 -10.57 -7.32
C SER A 202 -18.38 -11.63 -6.23
N PHE A 203 -17.84 -11.34 -5.05
CA PHE A 203 -17.87 -12.20 -3.87
C PHE A 203 -18.45 -11.42 -2.68
N SER A 204 -19.43 -11.99 -1.99
CA SER A 204 -19.95 -11.45 -0.72
C SER A 204 -19.03 -11.85 0.44
N LEU A 205 -17.74 -11.56 0.30
CA LEU A 205 -16.64 -11.90 1.20
C LEU A 205 -15.67 -10.71 1.31
N PRO A 206 -14.94 -10.57 2.44
CA PRO A 206 -13.80 -9.66 2.54
C PRO A 206 -12.73 -9.95 1.49
N CYS A 207 -11.85 -9.00 1.24
CA CYS A 207 -10.85 -9.04 0.16
C CYS A 207 -9.97 -10.30 0.18
N SER A 208 -9.40 -10.64 1.33
CA SER A 208 -8.51 -11.81 1.48
C SER A 208 -9.24 -13.13 1.18
N ALA A 209 -10.43 -13.31 1.73
CA ALA A 209 -11.25 -14.50 1.50
C ALA A 209 -11.74 -14.59 0.04
N ALA A 210 -12.12 -13.47 -0.58
CA ALA A 210 -12.52 -13.41 -1.98
C ALA A 210 -11.38 -13.80 -2.93
N ARG A 211 -10.15 -13.35 -2.66
CA ARG A 211 -8.96 -13.71 -3.44
C ARG A 211 -8.64 -15.20 -3.31
N GLN A 212 -8.75 -15.76 -2.10
CA GLN A 212 -8.58 -17.20 -1.88
C GLN A 212 -9.65 -18.02 -2.63
N ALA A 213 -10.91 -17.58 -2.58
CA ALA A 213 -11.99 -18.22 -3.31
C ALA A 213 -11.76 -18.20 -4.84
N LEU A 214 -11.28 -17.05 -5.37
CA LEU A 214 -10.93 -16.92 -6.78
C LEU A 214 -9.75 -17.82 -7.16
N SER A 215 -8.71 -17.90 -6.34
CA SER A 215 -7.57 -18.79 -6.57
C SER A 215 -7.98 -20.27 -6.58
N ALA A 216 -8.85 -20.68 -5.67
CA ALA A 216 -9.39 -22.06 -5.65
C ALA A 216 -10.24 -22.36 -6.89
N GLN A 217 -11.00 -21.35 -7.37
CA GLN A 217 -11.74 -21.47 -8.64
C GLN A 217 -10.79 -21.62 -9.82
N ASP A 218 -9.73 -20.82 -9.90
CA ASP A 218 -8.71 -20.91 -10.95
C ASP A 218 -8.03 -22.29 -11.00
N GLU A 219 -7.69 -22.85 -9.83
CA GLU A 219 -7.11 -24.20 -9.75
C GLU A 219 -8.09 -25.26 -10.28
N SER A 220 -9.36 -25.16 -9.92
CA SER A 220 -10.41 -26.06 -10.41
C SER A 220 -10.59 -25.93 -11.93
N ASP A 221 -10.64 -24.71 -12.45
CA ASP A 221 -10.80 -24.42 -13.87
C ASP A 221 -9.55 -24.87 -14.66
N ALA A 222 -8.35 -24.71 -14.11
CA ALA A 222 -7.12 -25.24 -14.72
C ALA A 222 -7.09 -26.77 -14.78
N GLN A 223 -7.61 -27.45 -13.75
CA GLN A 223 -7.74 -28.93 -13.76
C GLN A 223 -8.77 -29.38 -14.79
N ARG A 224 -9.92 -28.70 -14.86
CA ARG A 224 -10.96 -28.96 -15.87
C ARG A 224 -10.45 -28.74 -17.28
N PHE A 225 -9.77 -27.62 -17.53
CA PHE A 225 -9.15 -27.33 -18.84
C PHE A 225 -8.17 -28.44 -19.26
N LYS A 226 -7.31 -28.92 -18.35
CA LYS A 226 -6.38 -30.01 -18.63
C LYS A 226 -7.10 -31.31 -18.97
N ALA A 227 -8.23 -31.61 -18.33
CA ALA A 227 -9.04 -32.78 -18.63
C ALA A 227 -9.74 -32.66 -20.00
N GLU A 228 -10.34 -31.51 -20.28
CA GLU A 228 -10.97 -31.17 -21.57
C GLU A 228 -9.94 -31.20 -22.71
N GLN A 229 -8.75 -30.63 -22.51
CA GLN A 229 -7.68 -30.66 -23.49
C GLN A 229 -7.22 -32.09 -23.84
N LYS A 230 -7.09 -32.96 -22.84
CA LYS A 230 -6.77 -34.40 -23.07
C LYS A 230 -7.86 -35.09 -23.88
N GLU A 231 -9.13 -34.78 -23.64
CA GLU A 231 -10.26 -35.35 -24.41
C GLU A 231 -10.25 -34.81 -25.85
N ILE A 232 -10.03 -33.50 -26.06
CA ILE A 232 -9.87 -32.89 -27.37
C ILE A 232 -8.73 -33.57 -28.15
N ASP A 233 -7.56 -33.75 -27.52
CA ASP A 233 -6.41 -34.39 -28.13
C ASP A 233 -6.70 -35.84 -28.50
N ARG A 234 -7.40 -36.59 -27.64
CA ARG A 234 -7.82 -37.98 -27.87
C ARG A 234 -8.76 -38.09 -29.09
N VAL A 235 -9.81 -37.23 -29.13
CA VAL A 235 -10.78 -37.24 -30.24
C VAL A 235 -10.11 -36.78 -31.54
N THR A 236 -9.24 -35.76 -31.48
CA THR A 236 -8.46 -35.30 -32.63
C THR A 236 -7.53 -36.38 -33.20
N ALA A 237 -6.81 -37.10 -32.33
CA ALA A 237 -5.95 -38.21 -32.78
C ALA A 237 -6.78 -39.34 -33.42
N SER A 238 -7.96 -39.61 -32.90
CA SER A 238 -8.87 -40.64 -33.44
C SER A 238 -9.47 -40.17 -34.79
N ALA A 239 -9.88 -38.91 -34.93
CA ALA A 239 -10.37 -38.34 -36.17
C ALA A 239 -9.29 -38.40 -37.27
N LYS A 240 -8.05 -37.99 -36.96
CA LYS A 240 -6.91 -38.08 -37.89
C LYS A 240 -6.63 -39.51 -38.35
N ARG A 241 -6.65 -40.50 -37.45
CA ARG A 241 -6.46 -41.91 -37.82
C ARG A 241 -7.56 -42.42 -38.74
N LEU A 242 -8.83 -42.13 -38.43
CA LEU A 242 -9.95 -42.52 -39.26
C LEU A 242 -9.94 -41.82 -40.64
N ALA A 243 -9.52 -40.56 -40.72
CA ALA A 243 -9.36 -39.83 -41.99
C ALA A 243 -8.27 -40.48 -42.88
N VAL A 244 -7.12 -40.84 -42.30
CA VAL A 244 -6.05 -41.55 -43.02
C VAL A 244 -6.53 -42.91 -43.49
N TRP A 245 -7.18 -43.70 -42.64
CA TRP A 245 -7.70 -45.03 -43.05
C TRP A 245 -8.82 -44.92 -44.08
N GLY A 246 -9.72 -43.94 -43.99
CA GLY A 246 -10.77 -43.70 -44.97
C GLY A 246 -10.17 -43.37 -46.36
N HIS A 247 -9.07 -42.62 -46.38
CA HIS A 247 -8.37 -42.29 -47.64
C HIS A 247 -7.57 -43.49 -48.19
N VAL A 248 -6.85 -44.25 -47.34
CA VAL A 248 -6.01 -45.39 -47.75
C VAL A 248 -6.85 -46.57 -48.23
N TYR A 249 -8.02 -46.81 -47.60
CA TYR A 249 -8.90 -47.96 -47.95
C TYR A 249 -10.10 -47.56 -48.75
N ASP A 250 -10.19 -46.36 -49.31
CA ASP A 250 -11.29 -45.80 -50.12
C ASP A 250 -12.66 -46.04 -49.46
N ASN A 251 -12.74 -45.83 -48.14
CA ASN A 251 -13.92 -46.12 -47.33
C ASN A 251 -14.65 -44.85 -46.93
N GLU A 252 -15.80 -44.58 -47.58
CA GLU A 252 -16.60 -43.37 -47.33
C GLU A 252 -17.16 -43.30 -45.90
N ASP A 253 -17.51 -44.46 -45.29
CA ASP A 253 -18.03 -44.48 -43.92
C ASP A 253 -17.02 -44.06 -42.88
N LEU A 254 -15.73 -44.44 -43.03
CA LEU A 254 -14.65 -43.96 -42.19
C LEU A 254 -14.38 -42.45 -42.36
N SER A 255 -14.45 -41.98 -43.61
CA SER A 255 -14.31 -40.54 -43.93
C SER A 255 -15.44 -39.71 -43.32
N ARG A 256 -16.70 -40.24 -43.35
CA ARG A 256 -17.86 -39.60 -42.73
C ARG A 256 -17.73 -39.54 -41.21
N LYS A 257 -17.30 -40.61 -40.56
CA LYS A 257 -17.01 -40.68 -39.11
C LYS A 257 -15.91 -39.70 -38.71
N ALA A 258 -14.83 -39.60 -39.48
CA ALA A 258 -13.74 -38.63 -39.23
C ALA A 258 -14.29 -37.20 -39.23
N LYS A 259 -15.11 -36.81 -40.23
CA LYS A 259 -15.73 -35.48 -40.29
C LYS A 259 -16.70 -35.20 -39.11
N GLN A 260 -17.40 -36.24 -38.62
CA GLN A 260 -18.23 -36.07 -37.43
C GLN A 260 -17.41 -35.82 -36.19
N MET A 261 -16.28 -36.54 -36.02
CA MET A 261 -15.36 -36.31 -34.90
C MET A 261 -14.67 -34.95 -34.98
N GLU A 262 -14.33 -34.46 -36.17
CA GLU A 262 -13.81 -33.11 -36.34
C GLU A 262 -14.81 -32.03 -35.88
N LYS A 263 -16.09 -32.16 -36.26
CA LYS A 263 -17.16 -31.28 -35.74
C LYS A 263 -17.34 -31.39 -34.22
N GLN A 264 -17.11 -32.58 -33.66
CA GLN A 264 -17.15 -32.75 -32.20
C GLN A 264 -15.96 -32.02 -31.55
N VAL A 265 -14.76 -32.09 -32.14
CA VAL A 265 -13.58 -31.35 -31.67
C VAL A 265 -13.84 -29.84 -31.69
N GLU A 266 -14.44 -29.30 -32.77
CA GLU A 266 -14.80 -27.88 -32.83
C GLU A 266 -15.75 -27.48 -31.68
N ARG A 267 -16.82 -28.26 -31.44
CA ARG A 267 -17.74 -28.01 -30.34
C ARG A 267 -17.06 -28.08 -28.96
N LEU A 268 -16.17 -29.08 -28.77
CA LEU A 268 -15.41 -29.19 -27.51
C LEU A 268 -14.47 -28.01 -27.30
N LYS A 269 -13.84 -27.49 -28.37
CA LYS A 269 -13.01 -26.28 -28.29
C LYS A 269 -13.83 -25.02 -28.01
N GLU A 270 -15.02 -24.89 -28.58
CA GLU A 270 -15.91 -23.76 -28.32
C GLU A 270 -16.47 -23.75 -26.88
N SER A 271 -16.64 -24.94 -26.28
CA SER A 271 -17.11 -25.12 -24.90
C SER A 271 -15.99 -25.27 -23.88
N GLN A 272 -14.73 -25.15 -24.29
CA GLN A 272 -13.59 -25.32 -23.42
C GLN A 272 -13.54 -24.23 -22.35
N THR A 273 -13.20 -24.60 -21.12
CA THR A 273 -13.10 -23.69 -19.99
C THR A 273 -12.04 -22.61 -20.25
N ASP A 274 -12.41 -21.34 -20.06
CA ASP A 274 -11.45 -20.25 -20.12
C ASP A 274 -10.50 -20.33 -18.92
N VAL A 275 -9.21 -20.35 -19.15
CA VAL A 275 -8.18 -20.32 -18.10
C VAL A 275 -7.51 -18.96 -18.10
N THR A 276 -7.40 -18.36 -16.93
CA THR A 276 -6.68 -17.11 -16.77
C THR A 276 -5.21 -17.23 -17.20
N ALA A 277 -4.70 -16.23 -17.91
CA ALA A 277 -3.28 -16.19 -18.26
C ALA A 277 -2.37 -15.94 -17.05
N GLY A 278 -2.94 -15.53 -15.92
CA GLY A 278 -2.21 -15.15 -14.70
C GLY A 278 -1.33 -13.91 -14.88
N SER A 279 -0.64 -13.49 -13.83
CA SER A 279 0.41 -12.49 -13.96
C SER A 279 1.63 -13.13 -14.63
N GLN A 280 2.05 -12.59 -15.77
CA GLN A 280 3.22 -13.09 -16.52
C GLN A 280 4.55 -12.74 -15.83
N TRP A 281 4.55 -11.81 -14.88
CA TRP A 281 5.77 -11.35 -14.23
C TRP A 281 5.76 -11.70 -12.75
N ARG A 282 6.85 -12.31 -12.30
CA ARG A 282 7.15 -12.50 -10.89
C ARG A 282 8.34 -11.66 -10.50
N LEU A 283 8.14 -10.80 -9.51
CA LEU A 283 9.22 -10.04 -8.91
C LEU A 283 10.20 -11.02 -8.28
N GLN A 284 11.49 -10.87 -8.60
CA GLN A 284 12.57 -11.61 -7.96
C GLN A 284 13.69 -10.62 -7.66
N LEU A 285 14.10 -10.52 -6.40
CA LEU A 285 15.30 -9.76 -6.01
C LEU A 285 16.34 -10.77 -5.54
N GLN A 286 17.52 -10.71 -6.14
CA GLN A 286 18.64 -11.53 -5.74
C GLN A 286 19.72 -10.61 -5.17
N GLY A 287 20.27 -10.95 -4.02
CA GLY A 287 21.32 -10.21 -3.38
C GLY A 287 22.44 -11.11 -2.91
N ASP A 288 23.62 -10.56 -2.82
CA ASP A 288 24.79 -11.30 -2.35
C ASP A 288 24.98 -11.11 -0.85
N MET A 289 25.13 -12.22 -0.13
CA MET A 289 25.43 -12.19 1.30
C MET A 289 26.88 -11.75 1.52
N LEU A 290 27.06 -10.59 2.11
CA LEU A 290 28.37 -10.18 2.59
C LEU A 290 28.60 -10.76 4.00
N ARG A 291 29.60 -11.61 4.17
CA ARG A 291 30.00 -12.13 5.50
C ARG A 291 30.74 -11.03 6.28
N ALA A 292 29.98 -10.05 6.76
CA ALA A 292 30.46 -8.99 7.60
C ALA A 292 29.52 -8.81 8.78
N ASP A 293 30.06 -8.52 9.95
CA ASP A 293 29.27 -8.27 11.17
C ASP A 293 28.40 -7.01 11.06
N ARG A 294 28.77 -6.09 10.16
CA ARG A 294 28.07 -4.81 9.98
C ARG A 294 28.15 -4.39 8.52
N LEU A 295 27.01 -4.12 7.92
CA LEU A 295 26.89 -3.50 6.59
C LEU A 295 26.85 -1.98 6.72
N LEU A 296 26.02 -1.50 7.67
CA LEU A 296 25.77 -0.10 7.96
C LEU A 296 25.79 0.13 9.47
N GLU A 297 26.46 1.19 9.92
CA GLU A 297 26.46 1.63 11.31
C GLU A 297 26.24 3.15 11.36
N LEU A 298 25.28 3.55 12.17
CA LEU A 298 24.89 4.93 12.42
C LEU A 298 25.15 5.23 13.89
N GLU A 299 26.00 6.20 14.22
CA GLU A 299 26.36 6.57 15.59
C GLU A 299 26.28 8.09 15.75
N ASN A 300 25.44 8.58 16.66
CA ASN A 300 25.27 10.02 16.94
C ASN A 300 25.01 10.86 15.67
N LEU A 301 24.23 10.31 14.73
CA LEU A 301 23.94 10.93 13.45
C LEU A 301 22.69 11.81 13.55
N SER A 302 22.79 13.05 13.11
CA SER A 302 21.65 13.96 12.98
C SER A 302 21.18 13.98 11.53
N VAL A 303 19.89 13.78 11.31
CA VAL A 303 19.26 13.78 9.98
C VAL A 303 18.54 15.10 9.76
N SER A 304 18.92 15.84 8.71
CA SER A 304 18.31 17.12 8.30
C SER A 304 17.65 16.99 6.94
N PRO A 305 16.64 17.80 6.60
CA PRO A 305 15.98 17.77 5.28
C PRO A 305 16.93 18.18 4.15
N ALA A 306 17.83 19.12 4.42
CA ALA A 306 18.89 19.58 3.53
C ALA A 306 20.07 20.12 4.37
N GLU A 307 21.23 20.28 3.74
CA GLU A 307 22.42 20.84 4.41
C GLU A 307 22.12 22.24 5.01
N GLY A 308 22.48 22.42 6.28
CA GLY A 308 22.29 23.70 6.99
C GLY A 308 20.90 23.92 7.57
N MET A 309 19.95 23.01 7.39
CA MET A 309 18.64 23.07 8.05
C MET A 309 18.65 22.40 9.42
N THR A 310 17.64 22.75 10.24
CA THR A 310 17.46 22.15 11.57
C THR A 310 17.27 20.63 11.46
N PRO A 311 17.92 19.83 12.32
CA PRO A 311 17.74 18.38 12.34
C PRO A 311 16.28 17.99 12.60
N LEU A 312 15.79 17.02 11.84
CA LEU A 312 14.48 16.43 12.04
C LEU A 312 14.49 15.43 13.20
N PHE A 313 15.56 14.64 13.28
CA PHE A 313 15.75 13.67 14.36
C PHE A 313 17.22 13.27 14.49
N ASN A 314 17.53 12.63 15.62
CA ASN A 314 18.85 12.11 15.95
C ASN A 314 18.82 10.59 16.06
N ILE A 315 19.92 9.96 15.66
CA ILE A 315 20.14 8.53 15.77
C ILE A 315 21.26 8.30 16.78
N PRO A 316 20.97 7.87 18.00
CA PRO A 316 22.01 7.59 18.99
C PRO A 316 22.90 6.45 18.51
N MET A 317 22.31 5.34 18.14
CA MET A 317 22.98 4.17 17.59
C MET A 317 21.99 3.29 16.81
N ALA A 318 22.37 2.92 15.58
CA ALA A 318 21.63 1.94 14.78
C ALA A 318 22.61 1.13 13.93
N ARG A 319 22.36 -0.16 13.76
CA ARG A 319 23.23 -1.08 13.02
C ARG A 319 22.42 -2.01 12.15
N LEU A 320 22.95 -2.33 10.96
CA LEU A 320 22.34 -3.25 10.02
C LEU A 320 23.39 -4.28 9.57
N LYS A 321 23.01 -5.57 9.59
CA LYS A 321 23.82 -6.73 9.20
C LYS A 321 23.21 -7.42 7.98
N SER A 322 23.96 -8.33 7.36
CA SER A 322 23.37 -9.24 6.35
C SER A 322 22.28 -10.11 6.99
N GLY A 323 21.16 -10.23 6.30
CA GLY A 323 19.96 -10.92 6.79
C GLY A 323 19.04 -10.05 7.66
N ASP A 324 19.46 -8.85 8.08
CA ASP A 324 18.58 -7.89 8.74
C ASP A 324 17.63 -7.26 7.69
N ARG A 325 16.36 -7.24 7.99
CA ARG A 325 15.34 -6.54 7.23
C ARG A 325 14.65 -5.55 8.15
N VAL A 326 15.07 -4.31 8.03
CA VAL A 326 14.69 -3.22 8.93
C VAL A 326 13.62 -2.36 8.25
N ALA A 327 12.46 -2.21 8.89
CA ALA A 327 11.46 -1.23 8.49
C ALA A 327 11.64 0.08 9.26
N VAL A 328 11.66 1.22 8.56
CA VAL A 328 11.67 2.55 9.17
C VAL A 328 10.24 3.08 9.24
N ILE A 329 9.74 3.30 10.45
CA ILE A 329 8.37 3.69 10.75
C ILE A 329 8.35 5.09 11.37
N GLY A 330 7.31 5.86 11.11
CA GLY A 330 7.11 7.21 11.68
C GLY A 330 6.08 8.01 10.89
N HIS A 331 5.67 9.15 11.43
CA HIS A 331 4.74 10.07 10.77
C HIS A 331 5.26 10.59 9.44
N ASN A 332 4.35 11.07 8.56
CA ASN A 332 4.76 11.77 7.35
C ASN A 332 5.56 13.03 7.71
N GLY A 333 6.65 13.28 6.97
CA GLY A 333 7.52 14.42 7.21
C GLY A 333 8.54 14.26 8.36
N CYS A 334 8.55 13.14 9.11
CA CYS A 334 9.54 12.93 10.18
C CYS A 334 10.98 12.71 9.69
N GLY A 335 11.20 12.52 8.37
CA GLY A 335 12.53 12.41 7.79
C GLY A 335 12.96 11.00 7.35
N LYS A 336 12.04 10.04 7.20
CA LYS A 336 12.34 8.67 6.72
C LYS A 336 13.13 8.67 5.41
N SER A 337 12.57 9.30 4.37
CA SER A 337 13.22 9.42 3.05
C SER A 337 14.49 10.28 3.10
N SER A 338 14.57 11.25 4.03
CA SER A 338 15.78 12.05 4.23
C SER A 338 16.93 11.21 4.74
N LEU A 339 16.67 10.24 5.64
CA LEU A 339 17.67 9.28 6.09
C LEU A 339 18.22 8.45 4.93
N LEU A 340 17.34 7.87 4.10
CA LEU A 340 17.79 7.05 2.96
C LEU A 340 18.59 7.88 1.95
N ARG A 341 18.14 9.11 1.65
CA ARG A 341 18.86 10.02 0.75
C ARG A 341 20.23 10.40 1.31
N LEU A 342 20.34 10.68 2.61
CA LEU A 342 21.61 10.99 3.27
C LEU A 342 22.59 9.83 3.09
N ILE A 343 22.18 8.59 3.41
CA ILE A 343 23.02 7.39 3.26
C ILE A 343 23.44 7.21 1.80
N TRP A 344 22.50 7.36 0.85
CA TRP A 344 22.77 7.23 -0.58
C TRP A 344 23.74 8.26 -1.13
N GLN A 345 23.55 9.54 -0.80
CA GLN A 345 24.42 10.63 -1.24
C GLN A 345 25.85 10.45 -0.73
N GLN A 346 26.00 10.11 0.54
CA GLN A 346 27.29 9.87 1.16
C GLN A 346 28.02 8.65 0.59
N TYR A 347 27.27 7.57 0.32
CA TYR A 347 27.81 6.39 -0.36
C TYR A 347 28.33 6.74 -1.76
N ARG A 348 27.57 7.50 -2.54
CA ARG A 348 27.96 7.89 -3.90
C ARG A 348 29.15 8.85 -3.95
N GLN A 349 29.25 9.73 -3.00
CA GLN A 349 30.33 10.72 -2.92
C GLN A 349 31.62 10.16 -2.31
N ASN A 350 31.61 8.95 -1.78
CA ASN A 350 32.70 8.36 -0.98
C ASN A 350 33.15 9.27 0.18
N ALA A 351 32.28 10.13 0.66
CA ALA A 351 32.51 11.11 1.72
C ALA A 351 31.54 10.82 2.86
N LEU A 352 31.92 9.89 3.75
CA LEU A 352 31.06 9.52 4.86
C LEU A 352 31.07 10.62 5.93
N ALA A 353 29.87 11.07 6.34
CA ALA A 353 29.71 12.00 7.45
C ALA A 353 30.19 11.38 8.75
N GLU A 354 30.51 12.24 9.70
CA GLU A 354 30.80 11.80 11.07
C GLU A 354 29.57 11.06 11.62
N GLY A 355 29.80 9.84 12.11
CA GLY A 355 28.72 8.96 12.60
C GLY A 355 28.10 8.01 11.57
N LEU A 356 28.43 8.09 10.29
CA LEU A 356 27.98 7.13 9.27
C LEU A 356 29.14 6.24 8.84
N LYS A 357 29.01 4.93 9.02
CA LYS A 357 30.01 3.94 8.59
C LYS A 357 29.35 2.89 7.72
N ILE A 358 29.86 2.72 6.50
CA ILE A 358 29.44 1.69 5.55
C ILE A 358 30.63 0.77 5.31
N HIS A 359 30.39 -0.55 5.34
CA HIS A 359 31.46 -1.51 5.09
C HIS A 359 32.02 -1.34 3.66
N PRO A 360 33.35 -1.31 3.44
CA PRO A 360 33.95 -0.97 2.14
C PRO A 360 33.58 -1.88 0.96
N ARG A 361 33.11 -3.10 1.24
CA ARG A 361 32.68 -4.06 0.23
C ARG A 361 31.16 -4.09 0.02
N VAL A 362 30.42 -3.18 0.65
CA VAL A 362 28.96 -3.11 0.47
C VAL A 362 28.67 -2.54 -0.91
N GLU A 363 27.94 -3.29 -1.68
CA GLU A 363 27.26 -2.80 -2.87
C GLU A 363 25.83 -2.42 -2.51
N LEU A 364 25.53 -1.13 -2.58
CA LEU A 364 24.29 -0.54 -2.12
C LEU A 364 23.36 -0.24 -3.29
N GLY A 365 22.18 -0.86 -3.27
CA GLY A 365 21.09 -0.56 -4.18
C GLY A 365 20.07 0.35 -3.51
N TYR A 366 19.53 1.29 -4.26
CA TYR A 366 18.50 2.21 -3.78
C TYR A 366 17.31 2.20 -4.70
N TYR A 367 16.11 2.09 -4.16
CA TYR A 367 14.85 2.33 -4.84
C TYR A 367 14.29 3.66 -4.32
N ASP A 368 14.37 4.70 -5.13
CA ASP A 368 13.86 6.03 -4.81
C ASP A 368 12.37 6.13 -5.14
N GLN A 369 11.60 6.76 -4.28
CA GLN A 369 10.17 6.99 -4.44
C GLN A 369 9.81 7.66 -5.79
N THR A 370 10.67 8.52 -6.30
CA THR A 370 10.47 9.28 -7.55
C THR A 370 11.06 8.60 -8.79
N LEU A 371 11.74 7.44 -8.61
CA LEU A 371 12.35 6.62 -9.67
C LEU A 371 13.37 7.39 -10.55
N HIS A 372 14.04 8.40 -9.99
CA HIS A 372 15.04 9.22 -10.71
C HIS A 372 16.30 8.46 -11.14
N GLN A 373 16.47 7.22 -10.69
CA GLN A 373 17.60 6.38 -11.10
C GLN A 373 17.50 5.89 -12.55
N LEU A 374 16.29 5.91 -13.11
CA LEU A 374 16.06 5.62 -14.52
C LEU A 374 16.05 6.94 -15.31
N ALA A 375 16.96 7.07 -16.26
CA ALA A 375 17.00 8.25 -17.13
C ALA A 375 15.77 8.27 -18.03
N ASP A 376 14.98 9.33 -17.97
CA ASP A 376 13.70 9.47 -18.70
C ASP A 376 13.88 9.35 -20.23
N GLU A 377 14.99 9.87 -20.74
CA GLU A 377 15.29 9.87 -22.17
C GLU A 377 15.88 8.55 -22.69
N ALA A 378 16.36 7.69 -21.80
CA ALA A 378 16.94 6.41 -22.18
C ALA A 378 15.87 5.43 -22.69
N THR A 379 16.31 4.47 -23.52
CA THR A 379 15.46 3.32 -23.87
C THR A 379 15.37 2.35 -22.68
N LEU A 380 14.36 1.46 -22.68
CA LEU A 380 14.25 0.44 -21.64
C LEU A 380 15.54 -0.40 -21.54
N PHE A 381 16.13 -0.69 -22.67
CA PHE A 381 17.35 -1.48 -22.76
C PHE A 381 18.57 -0.74 -22.22
N ASP A 382 18.72 0.55 -22.56
CA ASP A 382 19.88 1.36 -22.15
C ASP A 382 19.77 1.79 -20.68
N ALA A 383 18.56 1.99 -20.16
CA ALA A 383 18.33 2.32 -18.75
C ALA A 383 18.83 1.24 -17.78
N LEU A 384 18.95 -0.01 -18.24
CA LEU A 384 19.50 -1.11 -17.44
C LEU A 384 21.03 -1.26 -17.55
N GLU A 385 21.71 -0.47 -18.35
CA GLU A 385 23.17 -0.59 -18.57
C GLU A 385 23.98 -0.36 -17.28
N THR A 386 23.52 0.57 -16.45
CA THR A 386 24.16 0.87 -15.14
C THR A 386 24.04 -0.27 -14.15
N PHE A 387 23.06 -1.16 -14.31
CA PHE A 387 22.80 -2.29 -13.41
C PHE A 387 23.44 -3.59 -13.92
N ALA A 388 23.48 -3.78 -15.23
CA ALA A 388 24.08 -4.96 -15.85
C ALA A 388 24.73 -4.58 -17.19
N PRO A 389 26.05 -4.64 -17.33
CA PRO A 389 26.73 -4.30 -18.57
C PRO A 389 26.50 -5.32 -19.69
N ALA A 390 26.16 -6.60 -19.36
CA ALA A 390 25.96 -7.66 -20.33
C ALA A 390 24.63 -7.50 -21.10
N PRO A 391 24.66 -7.32 -22.45
CA PRO A 391 23.44 -7.08 -23.24
C PRO A 391 22.43 -8.23 -23.20
N GLU A 392 22.91 -9.48 -23.16
CA GLU A 392 22.05 -10.66 -23.17
C GLU A 392 21.26 -10.80 -21.86
N GLU A 393 21.87 -10.46 -20.71
CA GLU A 393 21.21 -10.47 -19.41
C GLU A 393 20.08 -9.44 -19.36
N ARG A 394 20.34 -8.21 -19.83
CA ARG A 394 19.32 -7.14 -19.93
C ARG A 394 18.13 -7.57 -20.78
N LYS A 395 18.43 -8.15 -21.95
CA LYS A 395 17.40 -8.62 -22.90
C LYS A 395 16.52 -9.70 -22.28
N MET A 396 17.13 -10.72 -21.67
CA MET A 396 16.40 -11.82 -21.04
C MET A 396 15.57 -11.35 -19.84
N ALA A 397 16.11 -10.45 -19.04
CA ALA A 397 15.40 -9.89 -17.90
C ALA A 397 14.17 -9.07 -18.32
N LEU A 398 14.28 -8.24 -19.35
CA LEU A 398 13.14 -7.49 -19.90
C LEU A 398 12.05 -8.41 -20.45
N ILE A 399 12.41 -9.45 -21.20
CA ILE A 399 11.44 -10.41 -21.75
C ILE A 399 10.74 -11.17 -20.61
N SER A 400 11.50 -11.66 -19.61
CA SER A 400 10.94 -12.40 -18.46
C SER A 400 10.01 -11.52 -17.61
N ALA A 401 10.22 -10.22 -17.61
CA ALA A 401 9.37 -9.25 -16.93
C ALA A 401 8.16 -8.78 -17.75
N GLY A 402 7.92 -9.37 -18.93
CA GLY A 402 6.76 -9.07 -19.77
C GLY A 402 6.93 -7.87 -20.70
N PHE A 403 8.16 -7.32 -20.85
CA PHE A 403 8.44 -6.32 -21.88
C PHE A 403 8.77 -7.02 -23.20
N ALA A 404 7.82 -6.99 -24.13
CA ALA A 404 8.02 -7.57 -25.45
C ALA A 404 9.24 -6.95 -26.15
N TRP A 405 9.97 -7.74 -26.96
CA TRP A 405 11.17 -7.27 -27.68
C TRP A 405 10.94 -5.99 -28.48
N SER A 406 9.78 -5.86 -29.11
CA SER A 406 9.39 -4.67 -29.86
C SER A 406 9.33 -3.38 -29.04
N ARG A 407 9.22 -3.49 -27.72
CA ARG A 407 9.16 -2.35 -26.80
C ARG A 407 10.51 -1.97 -26.20
N HIS A 408 11.57 -2.74 -26.39
CA HIS A 408 12.88 -2.49 -25.77
C HIS A 408 13.51 -1.14 -26.18
N GLY A 409 13.17 -0.63 -27.37
CA GLY A 409 13.55 0.70 -27.85
C GLY A 409 12.63 1.84 -27.39
N GLN A 410 11.58 1.54 -26.60
CA GLN A 410 10.68 2.54 -26.04
C GLN A 410 11.39 3.38 -24.97
N ARG A 411 11.09 4.67 -24.88
CA ARG A 411 11.66 5.55 -23.85
C ARG A 411 11.03 5.31 -22.49
N VAL A 412 11.81 5.51 -21.43
CA VAL A 412 11.38 5.34 -20.04
C VAL A 412 10.27 6.32 -19.65
N ASP A 413 10.30 7.58 -20.16
CA ASP A 413 9.27 8.60 -19.89
C ASP A 413 7.86 8.22 -20.39
N SER A 414 7.77 7.35 -21.39
CA SER A 414 6.49 6.86 -21.93
C SER A 414 5.87 5.70 -21.16
N LEU A 415 6.56 5.18 -20.13
CA LEU A 415 6.07 4.10 -19.26
C LEU A 415 5.07 4.61 -18.23
N SER A 416 4.10 3.76 -17.89
CA SER A 416 3.29 3.96 -16.68
C SER A 416 4.14 3.85 -15.41
N GLY A 417 3.68 4.45 -14.29
CA GLY A 417 4.39 4.37 -13.00
C GLY A 417 4.68 2.92 -12.57
N GLY A 418 3.73 1.99 -12.77
CA GLY A 418 3.93 0.57 -12.48
C GLY A 418 4.96 -0.10 -13.38
N GLU A 419 5.01 0.26 -14.67
CA GLU A 419 6.04 -0.25 -15.60
C GLU A 419 7.42 0.30 -15.28
N ARG A 420 7.53 1.59 -14.90
CA ARG A 420 8.80 2.19 -14.41
C ARG A 420 9.30 1.51 -13.15
N SER A 421 8.42 1.28 -12.18
CA SER A 421 8.73 0.53 -10.96
C SER A 421 9.26 -0.87 -11.30
N ARG A 422 8.57 -1.59 -12.19
CA ARG A 422 8.98 -2.92 -12.66
C ARG A 422 10.36 -2.88 -13.32
N LEU A 423 10.63 -1.90 -14.16
CA LEU A 423 11.93 -1.73 -14.83
C LEU A 423 13.06 -1.52 -13.81
N LEU A 424 12.83 -0.69 -12.79
CA LEU A 424 13.82 -0.46 -11.72
C LEU A 424 14.07 -1.74 -10.90
N PHE A 425 13.02 -2.50 -10.57
CA PHE A 425 13.19 -3.79 -9.88
C PHE A 425 14.00 -4.80 -10.70
N ILE A 426 13.86 -4.81 -12.02
CA ILE A 426 14.71 -5.62 -12.91
C ILE A 426 16.18 -5.20 -12.75
N GLY A 427 16.47 -3.90 -12.78
CA GLY A 427 17.82 -3.38 -12.58
C GLY A 427 18.40 -3.80 -11.23
N LEU A 428 17.64 -3.61 -10.14
CA LEU A 428 18.07 -3.99 -8.80
C LEU A 428 18.33 -5.51 -8.66
N THR A 429 17.57 -6.34 -9.40
CA THR A 429 17.78 -7.79 -9.43
C THR A 429 19.07 -8.16 -10.15
N LEU A 430 19.35 -7.51 -11.28
CA LEU A 430 20.53 -7.79 -12.11
C LEU A 430 21.83 -7.40 -11.38
N ALA A 431 21.82 -6.32 -10.61
CA ALA A 431 23.01 -5.79 -9.95
C ALA A 431 23.43 -6.56 -8.68
N ARG A 432 22.58 -7.42 -8.10
CA ARG A 432 22.88 -8.29 -6.94
C ARG A 432 23.47 -7.59 -5.72
N TYR A 433 22.82 -6.53 -5.28
CA TYR A 433 23.29 -5.73 -4.15
C TYR A 433 23.38 -6.51 -2.81
N SER A 434 24.34 -6.15 -1.98
CA SER A 434 24.49 -6.69 -0.62
C SER A 434 23.69 -5.90 0.44
N LEU A 435 23.34 -4.65 0.14
CA LEU A 435 22.44 -3.81 0.94
C LEU A 435 21.44 -3.14 0.02
N LEU A 436 20.16 -3.31 0.31
CA LEU A 436 19.08 -2.73 -0.47
C LEU A 436 18.29 -1.73 0.36
N MET A 437 18.17 -0.51 -0.14
CA MET A 437 17.33 0.54 0.44
C MET A 437 16.12 0.77 -0.45
N LEU A 438 14.92 0.71 0.14
CA LEU A 438 13.64 0.84 -0.55
C LEU A 438 12.82 1.97 0.07
N ASP A 439 12.53 3.02 -0.71
CA ASP A 439 11.71 4.17 -0.28
C ASP A 439 10.34 4.10 -0.93
N GLU A 440 9.32 3.69 -0.15
CA GLU A 440 7.92 3.51 -0.56
C GLU A 440 7.76 2.66 -1.84
N PRO A 441 8.32 1.44 -1.91
CA PRO A 441 8.32 0.64 -3.13
C PRO A 441 6.92 0.14 -3.52
N THR A 442 5.96 0.23 -2.62
CA THR A 442 4.57 -0.26 -2.79
C THR A 442 3.66 0.68 -3.54
N ASN A 443 4.02 1.97 -3.70
CA ASN A 443 3.15 3.00 -4.26
C ASN A 443 2.70 2.73 -5.71
N HIS A 444 3.46 1.95 -6.47
CA HIS A 444 3.15 1.64 -7.88
C HIS A 444 2.89 0.15 -8.11
N LEU A 445 2.84 -0.66 -7.04
CA LEU A 445 2.58 -2.09 -7.12
C LEU A 445 1.10 -2.37 -6.84
N ASP A 446 0.53 -3.28 -7.61
CA ASP A 446 -0.75 -3.91 -7.27
C ASP A 446 -0.57 -4.94 -6.15
N MET A 447 -1.66 -5.53 -5.68
CA MET A 447 -1.62 -6.47 -4.56
C MET A 447 -0.69 -7.66 -4.81
N GLU A 448 -0.70 -8.22 -6.03
CA GLU A 448 0.18 -9.34 -6.38
C GLU A 448 1.65 -8.93 -6.42
N GLY A 449 1.92 -7.73 -6.93
CA GLY A 449 3.28 -7.16 -6.91
C GLY A 449 3.79 -6.92 -5.49
N LYS A 450 2.93 -6.48 -4.57
CA LYS A 450 3.27 -6.32 -3.15
C LYS A 450 3.56 -7.65 -2.45
N GLU A 451 2.76 -8.69 -2.71
CA GLU A 451 3.00 -10.04 -2.19
C GLU A 451 4.30 -10.64 -2.72
N ALA A 452 4.53 -10.52 -4.04
CA ALA A 452 5.78 -10.97 -4.65
C ALA A 452 7.00 -10.23 -4.10
N LEU A 453 6.87 -8.93 -3.78
CA LEU A 453 7.92 -8.17 -3.11
C LEU A 453 8.16 -8.70 -1.69
N ALA A 454 7.10 -8.95 -0.91
CA ALA A 454 7.23 -9.50 0.44
C ALA A 454 7.94 -10.86 0.45
N GLU A 455 7.53 -11.78 -0.41
CA GLU A 455 8.17 -13.11 -0.55
C GLU A 455 9.65 -13.00 -0.93
N THR A 456 9.96 -12.10 -1.88
CA THR A 456 11.33 -11.90 -2.34
C THR A 456 12.21 -11.29 -1.26
N LEU A 457 11.71 -10.32 -0.51
CA LEU A 457 12.46 -9.71 0.61
C LEU A 457 12.71 -10.71 1.75
N GLN A 458 11.81 -11.66 2.00
CA GLN A 458 12.04 -12.72 2.99
C GLN A 458 13.25 -13.59 2.65
N THR A 459 13.48 -13.83 1.36
CA THR A 459 14.57 -14.69 0.85
C THR A 459 15.84 -13.93 0.48
N PHE A 460 15.80 -12.59 0.57
CA PHE A 460 16.94 -11.74 0.21
C PHE A 460 18.13 -11.99 1.17
N ALA A 461 19.28 -12.34 0.59
CA ALA A 461 20.45 -12.76 1.37
C ALA A 461 21.23 -11.60 2.00
N GLY A 462 21.12 -10.39 1.44
CA GLY A 462 21.77 -9.18 1.94
C GLY A 462 21.02 -8.52 3.09
N GLY A 463 21.34 -7.25 3.37
CA GLY A 463 20.59 -6.40 4.29
C GLY A 463 19.51 -5.60 3.56
N VAL A 464 18.41 -5.30 4.23
CA VAL A 464 17.32 -4.47 3.69
C VAL A 464 16.98 -3.34 4.66
N LEU A 465 16.87 -2.12 4.12
CA LEU A 465 16.32 -0.97 4.83
C LEU A 465 15.09 -0.48 4.06
N LEU A 466 13.91 -0.69 4.63
CA LEU A 466 12.61 -0.44 3.99
C LEU A 466 11.91 0.74 4.66
N VAL A 467 11.52 1.73 3.88
CA VAL A 467 10.53 2.74 4.27
C VAL A 467 9.22 2.38 3.57
N SER A 468 8.17 2.13 4.32
CA SER A 468 6.84 1.85 3.77
C SER A 468 5.74 2.18 4.76
N HIS A 469 4.55 2.42 4.24
CA HIS A 469 3.30 2.53 5.01
C HIS A 469 2.43 1.27 4.89
N ASP A 470 2.86 0.28 4.11
CA ASP A 470 2.17 -0.99 3.92
C ASP A 470 2.47 -1.94 5.08
N ARG A 471 1.46 -2.09 5.96
CA ARG A 471 1.55 -2.94 7.17
C ARG A 471 1.82 -4.40 6.84
N HIS A 472 1.14 -4.91 5.81
CA HIS A 472 1.26 -6.31 5.41
C HIS A 472 2.66 -6.63 4.90
N LEU A 473 3.21 -5.76 4.04
CA LEU A 473 4.60 -5.90 3.57
C LEU A 473 5.59 -5.90 4.74
N MET A 474 5.46 -4.93 5.66
CA MET A 474 6.38 -4.81 6.80
C MET A 474 6.32 -6.01 7.74
N GLN A 475 5.11 -6.49 8.09
CA GLN A 475 4.93 -7.67 8.95
C GLN A 475 5.50 -8.94 8.32
N GLN A 476 5.29 -9.12 7.02
CA GLN A 476 5.76 -10.34 6.34
C GLN A 476 7.26 -10.33 6.06
N SER A 477 7.84 -9.19 5.71
CA SER A 477 9.20 -9.14 5.20
C SER A 477 10.25 -8.66 6.20
N CYS A 478 9.87 -7.87 7.23
CA CYS A 478 10.83 -7.26 8.15
C CYS A 478 10.91 -8.02 9.48
N ASN A 479 12.11 -8.04 10.06
CA ASN A 479 12.41 -8.66 11.35
C ASN A 479 12.86 -7.67 12.43
N ARG A 480 13.05 -6.39 12.08
CA ARG A 480 13.43 -5.30 12.97
C ARG A 480 12.72 -4.01 12.53
N PHE A 481 12.41 -3.12 13.46
CA PHE A 481 11.67 -1.90 13.22
C PHE A 481 12.38 -0.71 13.85
N TRP A 482 12.62 0.34 13.07
CA TRP A 482 13.18 1.60 13.54
C TRP A 482 12.06 2.64 13.56
N LEU A 483 11.65 3.02 14.76
CA LEU A 483 10.59 4.01 14.98
C LEU A 483 11.22 5.39 15.15
N ILE A 484 10.78 6.35 14.35
CA ILE A 484 11.14 7.76 14.48
C ILE A 484 9.99 8.48 15.18
N GLU A 485 10.22 8.84 16.44
CA GLU A 485 9.27 9.56 17.27
C GLU A 485 10.01 10.59 18.14
N ASN A 486 9.37 11.74 18.40
CA ASN A 486 9.91 12.81 19.26
C ASN A 486 11.33 13.26 18.92
N GLY A 487 11.71 13.22 17.65
CA GLY A 487 13.05 13.63 17.18
C GLY A 487 14.17 12.62 17.47
N VAL A 488 13.84 11.37 17.81
CA VAL A 488 14.81 10.29 18.06
C VAL A 488 14.40 9.03 17.32
N LEU A 489 15.40 8.26 16.87
CA LEU A 489 15.16 6.93 16.30
C LEU A 489 15.37 5.87 17.39
N GLU A 490 14.36 5.03 17.59
CA GLU A 490 14.36 3.91 18.54
C GLU A 490 14.19 2.58 17.80
N GLU A 491 14.82 1.52 18.32
CA GLU A 491 14.70 0.19 17.74
C GLU A 491 13.66 -0.65 18.46
N TRP A 492 12.77 -1.28 17.67
CA TRP A 492 11.69 -2.15 18.10
C TRP A 492 11.78 -3.52 17.39
N HIS A 493 11.38 -4.58 18.09
CA HIS A 493 11.38 -5.95 17.52
C HIS A 493 9.98 -6.47 17.20
N ASP A 494 8.93 -5.75 17.60
CA ASP A 494 7.54 -6.05 17.35
C ASP A 494 6.89 -4.88 16.59
N ALA A 495 6.30 -5.22 15.43
CA ALA A 495 5.63 -4.26 14.58
C ALA A 495 4.36 -3.70 15.24
N ASP A 496 3.57 -4.56 15.88
CA ASP A 496 2.29 -4.16 16.47
C ASP A 496 2.52 -3.20 17.64
N ALA A 497 3.52 -3.46 18.48
CA ALA A 497 3.90 -2.55 19.56
C ALA A 497 4.39 -1.19 19.03
N ALA A 498 5.18 -1.17 17.95
CA ALA A 498 5.63 0.07 17.32
C ALA A 498 4.45 0.86 16.71
N TRP A 499 3.45 0.18 16.17
CA TRP A 499 2.25 0.81 15.62
C TRP A 499 1.28 1.30 16.71
N GLU A 500 1.13 0.56 17.81
CA GLU A 500 0.36 1.03 18.97
C GLU A 500 0.93 2.32 19.54
N ARG A 501 2.25 2.41 19.59
CA ARG A 501 2.93 3.63 20.01
C ARG A 501 2.61 4.83 19.12
N LEU A 502 2.55 4.64 17.79
CA LEU A 502 2.15 5.69 16.85
C LEU A 502 0.66 6.06 16.91
N ARG A 503 -0.19 5.19 17.47
CA ARG A 503 -1.63 5.46 17.65
C ARG A 503 -1.91 6.39 18.81
N GLU A 504 -1.05 6.39 19.84
CA GLU A 504 -1.19 7.31 20.96
C GLU A 504 -0.99 8.74 20.43
N PRO A 505 -1.95 9.68 20.63
CA PRO A 505 -1.72 11.06 20.27
C PRO A 505 -0.46 11.50 21.02
N ALA A 506 0.51 12.05 20.29
CA ALA A 506 1.67 12.65 20.90
C ALA A 506 1.17 13.59 21.99
N SER A 507 1.38 13.22 23.25
CA SER A 507 1.09 14.12 24.35
C SER A 507 1.92 15.36 24.07
N THR A 508 1.28 16.41 23.62
CA THR A 508 1.86 17.73 23.45
C THR A 508 2.30 18.23 24.82
N LYS A 509 3.47 17.75 25.24
CA LYS A 509 4.27 18.52 26.20
C LYS A 509 4.87 19.64 25.36
N PRO A 510 4.49 20.91 25.61
CA PRO A 510 5.13 22.02 24.95
C PRO A 510 6.61 21.96 25.32
N THR A 511 7.49 21.80 24.34
CA THR A 511 8.92 22.02 24.45
C THR A 511 9.14 23.51 24.78
N THR A 512 9.09 23.82 26.05
CA THR A 512 9.63 25.08 26.55
C THR A 512 11.16 24.95 26.59
N PRO A 513 11.91 25.90 26.05
CA PRO A 513 13.36 25.85 26.10
C PRO A 513 13.83 25.81 27.56
N ALA A 514 14.80 24.94 27.82
CA ALA A 514 15.41 24.76 29.14
C ALA A 514 15.74 26.11 29.80
N ARG A 515 14.91 26.51 30.76
CA ARG A 515 15.32 27.43 31.81
C ARG A 515 15.61 26.58 33.04
N THR A 516 16.89 26.56 33.42
CA THR A 516 17.33 26.18 34.76
C THR A 516 16.52 26.93 35.80
N GLY A 517 15.69 26.21 36.56
CA GLY A 517 14.93 26.77 37.67
C GLY A 517 13.99 25.72 38.24
N SER A 518 14.33 25.22 39.44
CA SER A 518 13.55 24.45 40.42
C SER A 518 12.09 24.10 40.00
N THR A 519 11.85 22.83 39.74
CA THR A 519 10.53 22.22 39.57
C THR A 519 9.73 22.38 40.86
N VAL A 520 8.68 23.20 40.81
CA VAL A 520 7.62 23.13 41.81
C VAL A 520 6.84 21.86 41.48
N GLN A 521 7.02 20.81 42.27
CA GLN A 521 6.20 19.60 42.20
C GLN A 521 4.76 19.98 42.60
N THR A 522 3.80 19.66 41.73
CA THR A 522 2.38 19.85 42.07
C THR A 522 1.92 18.77 43.05
N GLN A 523 0.95 19.07 43.88
CA GLN A 523 0.42 18.14 44.89
C GLN A 523 -0.08 16.83 44.25
N ASP A 524 -0.63 16.91 43.04
CA ASP A 524 -1.11 15.75 42.27
C ASP A 524 0.05 14.83 41.81
N ASP A 525 1.19 15.39 41.35
CA ASP A 525 2.37 14.60 40.94
C ASP A 525 2.96 13.82 42.14
N VAL A 526 2.96 14.41 43.33
CA VAL A 526 3.44 13.76 44.58
C VAL A 526 2.49 12.67 45.01
N LEU A 527 1.19 12.86 44.84
CA LEU A 527 0.16 11.89 45.19
C LEU A 527 0.19 10.65 44.28
N GLU A 528 0.39 10.83 42.96
CA GLU A 528 0.55 9.72 42.02
C GLU A 528 1.80 8.87 42.33
N GLN A 529 2.94 9.50 42.65
CA GLN A 529 4.14 8.80 43.06
C GLN A 529 3.96 8.02 44.36
N LEU A 530 3.22 8.57 45.31
CA LEU A 530 2.90 7.91 46.57
C LEU A 530 2.06 6.65 46.34
N ILE A 531 1.00 6.74 45.55
CA ILE A 531 0.10 5.60 45.23
C ILE A 531 0.88 4.50 44.53
N ALA A 532 1.78 4.85 43.57
CA ALA A 532 2.60 3.88 42.85
C ALA A 532 3.56 3.11 43.80
N LEU A 533 4.21 3.81 44.74
CA LEU A 533 5.11 3.17 45.72
C LEU A 533 4.39 2.33 46.75
N GLU A 534 3.22 2.74 47.20
CA GLU A 534 2.36 1.94 48.11
C GLU A 534 1.87 0.66 47.45
N THR A 535 1.50 0.73 46.16
CA THR A 535 1.11 -0.45 45.37
C THR A 535 2.25 -1.44 45.23
N LEU A 536 3.46 -0.97 44.88
CA LEU A 536 4.66 -1.80 44.77
C LEU A 536 5.04 -2.47 46.11
N LEU A 537 4.89 -1.76 47.24
CA LEU A 537 5.14 -2.28 48.57
C LEU A 537 4.13 -3.34 48.93
N ALA A 538 2.84 -3.11 48.67
CA ALA A 538 1.76 -4.05 48.95
C ALA A 538 1.92 -5.34 48.12
N ASP A 539 2.26 -5.22 46.83
CA ASP A 539 2.50 -6.35 45.93
C ASP A 539 3.68 -7.21 46.39
N ASP A 540 4.76 -6.60 46.86
CA ASP A 540 5.93 -7.35 47.31
C ASP A 540 5.67 -8.03 48.67
N ILE A 541 4.92 -7.41 49.58
CA ILE A 541 4.49 -8.00 50.84
C ILE A 541 3.53 -9.18 50.63
N ALA A 542 2.68 -9.13 49.60
CA ALA A 542 1.75 -10.21 49.26
C ALA A 542 2.47 -11.45 48.68
N ARG A 543 3.72 -11.36 48.27
CA ARG A 543 4.53 -12.49 47.76
C ARG A 543 4.92 -13.45 48.89
N LYS A 544 5.16 -14.71 48.53
CA LYS A 544 5.70 -15.70 49.49
C LYS A 544 7.04 -15.22 50.06
N PRO A 545 7.35 -15.47 51.36
CA PRO A 545 8.53 -14.92 52.06
C PRO A 545 9.87 -15.12 51.35
N LYS A 546 9.99 -16.19 50.57
CA LYS A 546 11.21 -16.48 49.76
C LYS A 546 11.43 -15.53 48.58
N HIS A 547 10.38 -14.82 48.15
CA HIS A 547 10.38 -13.94 46.97
C HIS A 547 10.22 -12.46 47.34
N GLN A 548 10.11 -12.13 48.60
CA GLN A 548 10.08 -10.77 49.08
C GLN A 548 11.48 -10.15 49.05
N LYS A 549 11.55 -8.84 48.83
CA LYS A 549 12.80 -8.09 48.71
C LYS A 549 12.93 -7.06 49.86
N PRO A 550 13.38 -7.47 51.05
CA PRO A 550 13.35 -6.61 52.26
C PRO A 550 14.10 -5.30 52.11
N HIS A 551 15.19 -5.28 51.33
CA HIS A 551 15.99 -4.08 51.08
C HIS A 551 15.25 -3.04 50.23
N LEU A 552 14.42 -3.49 49.25
CA LEU A 552 13.59 -2.60 48.45
C LEU A 552 12.35 -2.13 49.26
N GLN A 553 11.77 -2.98 50.08
CA GLN A 553 10.67 -2.58 50.97
C GLN A 553 11.10 -1.46 51.92
N ALA A 554 12.33 -1.54 52.49
CA ALA A 554 12.89 -0.48 53.33
C ALA A 554 13.11 0.84 52.55
N GLN A 555 13.54 0.76 51.29
CA GLN A 555 13.67 1.94 50.43
C GLN A 555 12.33 2.57 50.09
N TRP A 556 11.37 1.78 49.69
CA TRP A 556 10.02 2.26 49.38
C TRP A 556 9.35 2.87 50.58
N GLN A 557 9.45 2.26 51.76
CA GLN A 557 8.91 2.81 52.99
C GLN A 557 9.57 4.15 53.40
N LYS A 558 10.88 4.31 53.11
CA LYS A 558 11.57 5.57 53.34
C LYS A 558 11.09 6.67 52.42
N GLU A 559 10.88 6.36 51.15
CA GLU A 559 10.42 7.32 50.13
C GLU A 559 8.93 7.67 50.33
N ILE A 560 8.07 6.71 50.70
CA ILE A 560 6.69 6.95 51.10
C ILE A 560 6.60 7.94 52.26
N ARG A 561 7.44 7.79 53.32
CA ARG A 561 7.49 8.74 54.46
C ARG A 561 7.90 10.13 54.01
N ARG A 562 8.86 10.22 53.08
CA ARG A 562 9.32 11.50 52.51
C ARG A 562 8.24 12.20 51.71
N LEU A 563 7.54 11.47 50.85
CA LEU A 563 6.44 12.02 50.04
C LEU A 563 5.24 12.43 50.89
N ASN A 564 4.89 11.66 51.92
CA ASN A 564 3.84 12.05 52.87
C ASN A 564 4.19 13.35 53.64
N ALA A 565 5.44 13.51 54.10
CA ALA A 565 5.88 14.75 54.70
C ALA A 565 5.89 15.94 53.73
N LEU A 566 6.10 15.68 52.45
CA LEU A 566 6.05 16.71 51.41
C LEU A 566 4.60 17.16 51.12
N ILE A 567 3.65 16.23 51.12
CA ILE A 567 2.22 16.52 50.95
C ILE A 567 1.67 17.35 52.15
N GLU A 568 2.15 17.11 53.36
CA GLU A 568 1.77 17.90 54.54
C GLU A 568 2.31 19.34 54.53
N THR A 569 3.35 19.60 53.68
CA THR A 569 3.99 20.93 53.56
C THR A 569 3.56 21.69 52.31
N LEU A 570 2.90 21.05 51.36
CA LEU A 570 2.29 21.64 50.15
C LEU A 570 0.81 21.94 50.37
#